data_f3b9b553e11d9b76139a425a2fda145b
#
_entry.id   f3b9b553e11d9b76139a425a2fda145b
#
_cell.length_a   1.000
_cell.length_b   1.000
_cell.length_c   1.000
_cell.angle_alpha   90.00
_cell.angle_beta   90.00
_cell.angle_gamma   90.00
#
_symmetry.space_group_name_H-M   'P 1'
#
loop_
_entity.id
_entity.type
_entity.pdbx_description
1 polymer ?
#
loop_
_entity_poly.entity_id
_entity_poly.type
_entity_poly.pdbx_seq_one_letter_code
_entity_poly.pdbx_strand_id
1 'polypeptide(L)'
;MYDKTDPRSTLSTAAPAAAALDASTPYGTASCIHFKEGPAEEDSLSRKWYGRGHNFVICYVEAKAGARITRVGQPDEYVILSPQTTTSLHITSDHGSADIPGYSVVIVPAGASSIEVKSAGSFFILYTTQSKDIA
;
A
#
# COMPACT_ATOMS: atom_id res chain seq x y z
N MET A 1 -3.01 30.89 -9.85
CA MET A 1 -2.59 31.23 -8.47
C MET A 1 -3.70 30.77 -7.55
N TYR A 2 -3.41 29.92 -6.56
CA TYR A 2 -4.42 29.45 -5.62
C TYR A 2 -4.83 30.56 -4.65
N ASP A 3 -6.10 30.55 -4.23
CA ASP A 3 -6.59 31.46 -3.18
C ASP A 3 -5.78 31.21 -1.90
N LYS A 4 -5.48 32.27 -1.13
CA LYS A 4 -4.74 32.18 0.14
C LYS A 4 -5.43 31.33 1.19
N THR A 5 -6.73 31.10 1.05
CA THR A 5 -7.54 30.23 1.91
C THR A 5 -7.53 28.78 1.48
N ASP A 6 -7.01 28.45 0.29
CA ASP A 6 -6.88 27.08 -0.19
C ASP A 6 -5.71 26.39 0.56
N PRO A 7 -5.95 25.25 1.23
CA PRO A 7 -4.89 24.51 1.94
C PRO A 7 -3.67 24.20 1.05
N ARG A 8 -3.86 24.09 -0.26
CA ARG A 8 -2.77 23.85 -1.21
C ARG A 8 -1.84 25.05 -1.37
N SER A 9 -2.28 26.24 -1.01
CA SER A 9 -1.45 27.46 -1.07
C SER A 9 -0.30 27.41 -0.05
N THR A 10 -0.45 26.65 1.03
CA THR A 10 0.57 26.50 2.06
C THR A 10 1.64 25.47 1.68
N LEU A 11 1.35 24.56 0.73
CA LEU A 11 2.31 23.58 0.25
C LEU A 11 3.47 24.22 -0.52
N SER A 12 3.24 25.38 -1.13
CA SER A 12 4.29 26.09 -1.88
C SER A 12 5.15 27.03 -1.04
N THR A 13 4.65 27.42 0.15
CA THR A 13 5.36 28.36 1.04
C THR A 13 6.10 27.70 2.17
N ALA A 14 5.79 26.46 2.46
CA ALA A 14 6.39 25.67 3.52
C ALA A 14 7.48 24.70 3.02
N ALA A 15 8.00 24.89 1.81
CA ALA A 15 9.27 24.25 1.52
C ALA A 15 10.33 24.87 2.46
N PRO A 16 10.74 24.23 3.58
CA PRO A 16 12.05 24.54 4.11
C PRO A 16 12.94 24.45 2.88
N ALA A 17 13.83 25.43 2.69
CA ALA A 17 14.88 25.34 1.70
C ALA A 17 15.31 23.89 1.69
N ALA A 18 15.01 23.17 0.60
CA ALA A 18 15.20 21.74 0.53
C ALA A 18 16.61 21.55 1.05
N ALA A 19 16.74 20.93 2.21
CA ALA A 19 18.05 20.64 2.76
C ALA A 19 18.76 20.00 1.59
N ALA A 20 19.77 20.69 1.07
CA ALA A 20 20.38 20.31 -0.21
C ALA A 20 20.60 18.82 -0.10
N LEU A 21 19.89 18.04 -0.91
CA LEU A 21 19.94 16.59 -0.84
C LEU A 21 21.41 16.29 -0.90
N ASP A 22 21.96 15.82 0.20
CA ASP A 22 23.38 15.53 0.28
C ASP A 22 23.66 14.54 -0.85
N ALA A 23 24.31 15.02 -1.91
CA ALA A 23 24.65 14.21 -3.07
C ALA A 23 25.53 13.00 -2.70
N SER A 24 26.01 12.96 -1.45
CA SER A 24 26.74 11.84 -0.87
C SER A 24 25.81 10.75 -0.30
N THR A 25 24.52 11.02 -0.12
CA THR A 25 23.57 9.98 0.30
C THR A 25 23.28 9.10 -0.90
N PRO A 26 23.79 7.87 -0.96
CA PRO A 26 23.47 7.00 -2.08
C PRO A 26 21.96 6.72 -2.06
N TYR A 27 21.25 7.22 -3.05
CA TYR A 27 19.91 6.72 -3.33
C TYR A 27 20.06 5.22 -3.55
N GLY A 28 19.34 4.42 -2.77
CA GLY A 28 19.37 2.99 -2.95
C GLY A 28 19.13 2.64 -4.41
N THR A 29 19.92 1.74 -4.94
CA THR A 29 19.73 1.23 -6.29
C THR A 29 18.33 0.66 -6.42
N ALA A 30 17.68 0.88 -7.56
CA ALA A 30 16.39 0.26 -7.84
C ALA A 30 16.50 -1.26 -7.64
N SER A 31 15.58 -1.83 -6.88
CA SER A 31 15.48 -3.29 -6.72
C SER A 31 14.44 -3.83 -7.69
N CYS A 32 14.72 -4.98 -8.27
CA CYS A 32 13.78 -5.70 -9.12
C CYS A 32 13.36 -6.99 -8.41
N ILE A 33 12.06 -7.24 -8.36
CA ILE A 33 11.51 -8.45 -7.77
C ILE A 33 10.85 -9.26 -8.86
N HIS A 34 11.30 -10.49 -9.04
CA HIS A 34 10.69 -11.44 -9.95
C HIS A 34 9.63 -12.26 -9.22
N PHE A 35 8.37 -12.06 -9.53
CA PHE A 35 7.26 -12.84 -8.94
C PHE A 35 7.25 -14.32 -9.35
N LYS A 36 8.18 -14.75 -10.20
CA LYS A 36 8.43 -16.18 -10.49
C LYS A 36 9.31 -16.85 -9.45
N GLU A 37 10.04 -16.08 -8.66
CA GLU A 37 10.75 -16.59 -7.49
C GLU A 37 9.76 -16.88 -6.37
N GLY A 38 10.15 -17.71 -5.41
CA GLY A 38 9.25 -18.09 -4.31
C GLY A 38 8.74 -16.87 -3.55
N PRO A 39 7.47 -16.87 -3.12
CA PRO A 39 6.91 -15.80 -2.31
C PRO A 39 7.61 -15.68 -0.97
N ALA A 40 7.60 -14.48 -0.38
CA ALA A 40 8.08 -14.26 0.97
C ALA A 40 7.16 -14.89 2.02
N GLU A 41 5.85 -14.89 1.73
CA GLU A 41 4.83 -15.53 2.55
C GLU A 41 3.89 -16.34 1.64
N GLU A 42 3.57 -17.55 2.04
CA GLU A 42 2.63 -18.42 1.32
C GLU A 42 1.76 -19.20 2.32
N ASP A 43 0.48 -19.24 2.05
CA ASP A 43 -0.50 -20.09 2.70
C ASP A 43 -1.39 -20.81 1.67
N SER A 44 -2.41 -21.53 2.11
CA SER A 44 -3.31 -22.27 1.22
C SER A 44 -4.14 -21.40 0.28
N LEU A 45 -4.32 -20.14 0.62
CA LEU A 45 -5.22 -19.19 -0.06
C LEU A 45 -4.49 -18.00 -0.68
N SER A 46 -3.25 -17.69 -0.24
CA SER A 46 -2.54 -16.51 -0.72
C SER A 46 -1.04 -16.70 -0.82
N ARG A 47 -0.44 -15.94 -1.73
CA ARG A 47 1.01 -15.78 -1.85
C ARG A 47 1.34 -14.29 -1.89
N LYS A 48 2.41 -13.90 -1.21
CA LYS A 48 2.80 -12.50 -1.09
C LYS A 48 4.29 -12.31 -1.36
N TRP A 49 4.61 -11.25 -2.07
CA TRP A 49 5.97 -10.79 -2.34
C TRP A 49 6.10 -9.35 -1.87
N TYR A 50 7.21 -9.04 -1.22
CA TYR A 50 7.49 -7.71 -0.71
C TYR A 50 8.65 -7.07 -1.44
N GLY A 51 8.48 -5.83 -1.85
CA GLY A 51 9.50 -4.97 -2.41
C GLY A 51 9.65 -3.71 -1.57
N ARG A 52 10.88 -3.35 -1.24
CA ARG A 52 11.15 -2.16 -0.46
C ARG A 52 11.69 -1.05 -1.33
N GLY A 53 11.02 0.09 -1.32
CA GLY A 53 11.52 1.37 -1.77
C GLY A 53 12.14 2.17 -0.62
N HIS A 54 12.53 3.41 -0.89
CA HIS A 54 13.10 4.27 0.14
C HIS A 54 12.07 4.65 1.23
N ASN A 55 10.87 5.04 0.81
CA ASN A 55 9.80 5.52 1.70
C ASN A 55 8.55 4.63 1.69
N PHE A 56 8.57 3.52 0.99
CA PHE A 56 7.41 2.63 0.87
C PHE A 56 7.82 1.16 0.82
N VAL A 57 6.86 0.33 1.14
CA VAL A 57 6.92 -1.11 0.90
C VAL A 57 5.74 -1.46 0.00
N ILE A 58 6.03 -2.13 -1.10
CA ILE A 58 5.00 -2.68 -1.98
C ILE A 58 4.84 -4.17 -1.69
N CYS A 59 3.60 -4.60 -1.48
CA CYS A 59 3.23 -6.00 -1.35
C CYS A 59 2.40 -6.39 -2.58
N TYR A 60 2.92 -7.31 -3.37
CA TYR A 60 2.13 -7.97 -4.42
C TYR A 60 1.47 -9.20 -3.84
N VAL A 61 0.18 -9.34 -4.07
CA VAL A 61 -0.64 -10.42 -3.52
C VAL A 61 -1.31 -11.17 -4.67
N GLU A 62 -1.16 -12.49 -4.67
CA GLU A 62 -2.02 -13.40 -5.43
C GLU A 62 -2.89 -14.16 -4.45
N ALA A 63 -4.20 -14.11 -4.60
CA ALA A 63 -5.11 -14.68 -3.63
C ALA A 63 -6.31 -15.37 -4.25
N LYS A 64 -6.76 -16.42 -3.57
CA LYS A 64 -8.03 -17.11 -3.85
C LYS A 64 -9.16 -16.48 -3.06
N ALA A 65 -10.40 -16.74 -3.47
CA ALA A 65 -11.56 -16.35 -2.70
C ALA A 65 -11.48 -16.93 -1.27
N GLY A 66 -11.83 -16.12 -0.28
CA GLY A 66 -11.74 -16.45 1.14
C GLY A 66 -10.40 -16.10 1.80
N ALA A 67 -9.37 -15.72 1.04
CA ALA A 67 -8.13 -15.23 1.63
C ALA A 67 -8.38 -13.97 2.44
N ARG A 68 -7.65 -13.82 3.55
CA ARG A 68 -7.79 -12.68 4.45
C ARG A 68 -6.44 -12.11 4.84
N ILE A 69 -6.29 -10.80 4.71
CA ILE A 69 -5.12 -10.05 5.14
C ILE A 69 -5.55 -9.09 6.23
N THR A 70 -4.96 -9.20 7.40
CA THR A 70 -5.34 -8.41 8.58
C THR A 70 -4.18 -7.54 9.02
N ARG A 71 -4.49 -6.29 9.35
CA ARG A 71 -3.57 -5.35 9.98
C ARG A 71 -4.12 -4.99 11.36
N VAL A 72 -3.26 -5.10 12.38
CA VAL A 72 -3.60 -4.73 13.75
C VAL A 72 -2.69 -3.58 14.14
N GLY A 73 -3.27 -2.39 14.35
CA GLY A 73 -2.47 -1.22 14.74
C GLY A 73 -1.60 -0.67 13.62
N GLN A 74 -2.12 -0.63 12.40
CA GLN A 74 -1.43 0.01 11.28
C GLN A 74 -1.13 1.48 11.62
N PRO A 75 0.15 1.93 11.55
CA PRO A 75 0.55 3.25 12.05
C PRO A 75 0.01 4.41 11.23
N ASP A 76 -0.20 4.20 9.94
CA ASP A 76 -0.66 5.21 8.99
C ASP A 76 -1.57 4.59 7.91
N GLU A 77 -2.06 5.40 7.02
CA GLU A 77 -2.86 4.93 5.88
C GLU A 77 -2.03 4.09 4.91
N TYR A 78 -2.69 3.18 4.23
CA TYR A 78 -2.11 2.41 3.13
C TYR A 78 -3.03 2.34 1.93
N VAL A 79 -2.46 2.05 0.77
CA VAL A 79 -3.18 2.07 -0.51
C VAL A 79 -3.28 0.66 -1.07
N ILE A 80 -4.47 0.29 -1.55
CA ILE A 80 -4.68 -0.94 -2.31
C ILE A 80 -4.95 -0.57 -3.76
N LEU A 81 -4.22 -1.21 -4.66
CA LEU A 81 -4.42 -1.11 -6.11
C LEU A 81 -4.92 -2.45 -6.62
N SER A 82 -6.14 -2.49 -7.12
CA SER A 82 -6.74 -3.67 -7.74
C SER A 82 -6.90 -3.45 -9.25
N PRO A 83 -5.88 -3.79 -10.06
CA PRO A 83 -5.91 -3.51 -11.51
C PRO A 83 -6.74 -4.51 -12.31
N GLN A 84 -7.10 -5.64 -11.73
CA GLN A 84 -7.89 -6.67 -12.40
C GLN A 84 -9.39 -6.42 -12.23
N THR A 85 -10.14 -6.47 -13.32
CA THR A 85 -11.60 -6.28 -13.28
C THR A 85 -12.34 -7.43 -12.58
N THR A 86 -11.72 -8.60 -12.50
CA THR A 86 -12.31 -9.83 -11.94
C THR A 86 -12.10 -9.99 -10.45
N THR A 87 -11.12 -9.27 -9.89
CA THR A 87 -10.82 -9.33 -8.45
C THR A 87 -11.78 -8.44 -7.69
N SER A 88 -12.42 -8.95 -6.65
CA SER A 88 -13.25 -8.15 -5.75
C SER A 88 -12.85 -8.41 -4.30
N LEU A 89 -12.86 -7.35 -3.51
CA LEU A 89 -12.42 -7.35 -2.12
C LEU A 89 -13.54 -6.82 -1.22
N HIS A 90 -13.57 -7.28 0.01
CA HIS A 90 -14.33 -6.65 1.09
C HIS A 90 -13.35 -6.13 2.14
N ILE A 91 -13.42 -4.84 2.45
CA ILE A 91 -12.52 -4.19 3.39
C ILE A 91 -13.32 -3.76 4.60
N THR A 92 -12.82 -4.12 5.78
CA THR A 92 -13.33 -3.66 7.07
C THR A 92 -12.22 -2.91 7.78
N SER A 93 -12.54 -1.78 8.40
CA SER A 93 -11.64 -0.98 9.22
C SER A 93 -12.36 -0.44 10.45
N ASP A 94 -11.64 0.22 11.35
CA ASP A 94 -12.25 0.93 12.50
C ASP A 94 -13.22 2.04 12.06
N HIS A 95 -13.16 2.47 10.81
CA HIS A 95 -13.98 3.54 10.25
C HIS A 95 -15.16 3.04 9.40
N GLY A 96 -15.34 1.74 9.28
CA GLY A 96 -16.44 1.13 8.53
C GLY A 96 -15.99 0.04 7.57
N SER A 97 -16.89 -0.39 6.69
CA SER A 97 -16.62 -1.43 5.70
C SER A 97 -17.14 -1.06 4.32
N ALA A 98 -16.52 -1.63 3.29
CA ALA A 98 -16.92 -1.43 1.90
C ALA A 98 -16.60 -2.64 1.05
N ASP A 99 -17.46 -2.89 0.07
CA ASP A 99 -17.20 -3.82 -1.03
C ASP A 99 -16.48 -3.07 -2.16
N ILE A 100 -15.34 -3.60 -2.57
CA ILE A 100 -14.47 -3.00 -3.55
C ILE A 100 -14.52 -3.84 -4.82
N PRO A 101 -15.07 -3.32 -5.91
CA PRO A 101 -15.01 -3.97 -7.21
C PRO A 101 -13.59 -3.99 -7.74
N GLY A 102 -13.34 -4.80 -8.75
CA GLY A 102 -12.08 -4.73 -9.49
C GLY A 102 -11.86 -3.38 -10.15
N TYR A 103 -10.64 -3.14 -10.61
CA TYR A 103 -10.22 -1.90 -11.25
C TYR A 103 -10.37 -0.67 -10.34
N SER A 104 -9.90 -0.80 -9.11
CA SER A 104 -10.10 0.19 -8.05
C SER A 104 -8.79 0.58 -7.36
N VAL A 105 -8.78 1.79 -6.82
CA VAL A 105 -7.79 2.30 -5.85
C VAL A 105 -8.52 2.57 -4.55
N VAL A 106 -7.98 2.07 -3.45
CA VAL A 106 -8.58 2.23 -2.12
C VAL A 106 -7.53 2.77 -1.17
N ILE A 107 -7.91 3.75 -0.37
CA ILE A 107 -7.10 4.25 0.73
C ILE A 107 -7.73 3.72 2.03
N VAL A 108 -6.96 2.96 2.79
CA VAL A 108 -7.39 2.41 4.08
C VAL A 108 -6.74 3.21 5.19
N PRO A 109 -7.52 3.79 6.11
CA PRO A 109 -6.98 4.58 7.21
C PRO A 109 -6.09 3.77 8.17
N ALA A 110 -5.31 4.48 8.98
CA ALA A 110 -4.58 3.92 10.11
C ALA A 110 -5.52 3.17 11.07
N GLY A 111 -4.97 2.25 11.85
CA GLY A 111 -5.72 1.46 12.82
C GLY A 111 -5.88 -0.01 12.43
N ALA A 112 -6.90 -0.66 12.94
CA ALA A 112 -7.19 -2.05 12.60
C ALA A 112 -7.96 -2.14 11.28
N SER A 113 -7.60 -3.13 10.46
CA SER A 113 -8.30 -3.39 9.19
C SER A 113 -8.16 -4.84 8.75
N SER A 114 -9.07 -5.27 7.90
CA SER A 114 -9.07 -6.59 7.28
C SER A 114 -9.50 -6.49 5.83
N ILE A 115 -8.74 -7.12 4.95
CA ILE A 115 -9.06 -7.28 3.53
C ILE A 115 -9.48 -8.74 3.33
N GLU A 116 -10.71 -8.98 2.91
CA GLU A 116 -11.20 -10.29 2.51
C GLU A 116 -11.33 -10.36 0.99
N VAL A 117 -10.74 -11.38 0.38
CA VAL A 117 -10.83 -11.60 -1.07
C VAL A 117 -12.13 -12.31 -1.38
N LYS A 118 -13.02 -11.67 -2.12
CA LYS A 118 -14.32 -12.24 -2.54
C LYS A 118 -14.20 -13.02 -3.85
N SER A 119 -13.44 -12.47 -4.79
CA SER A 119 -13.13 -13.14 -6.06
C SER A 119 -11.62 -13.22 -6.25
N ALA A 120 -11.14 -14.41 -6.62
CA ALA A 120 -9.71 -14.67 -6.80
C ALA A 120 -9.04 -13.71 -7.80
N GLY A 121 -7.79 -13.39 -7.55
CA GLY A 121 -6.99 -12.56 -8.43
C GLY A 121 -5.76 -11.99 -7.74
N SER A 122 -5.20 -10.95 -8.32
CA SER A 122 -4.02 -10.29 -7.79
C SER A 122 -4.24 -8.79 -7.60
N PHE A 123 -3.57 -8.25 -6.61
CA PHE A 123 -3.60 -6.83 -6.28
C PHE A 123 -2.32 -6.42 -5.56
N PHE A 124 -2.12 -5.11 -5.45
CA PHE A 124 -0.98 -4.54 -4.75
C PHE A 124 -1.44 -3.80 -3.50
N ILE A 125 -0.60 -3.84 -2.47
CA ILE A 125 -0.76 -3.01 -1.28
C ILE A 125 0.52 -2.20 -1.12
N LEU A 126 0.37 -0.88 -0.97
CA LEU A 126 1.48 0.02 -0.71
C LEU A 126 1.39 0.52 0.73
N TYR A 127 2.41 0.19 1.50
CA TYR A 127 2.60 0.67 2.87
C TYR A 127 3.71 1.71 2.90
N THR A 128 3.73 2.56 3.90
CA THR A 128 4.91 3.37 4.19
C THR A 128 5.93 2.55 5.00
N THR A 129 7.14 3.05 5.08
CA THR A 129 8.20 2.42 5.91
C THR A 129 7.96 2.59 7.43
N GLN A 130 6.86 3.20 7.84
CA GLN A 130 6.42 3.20 9.23
C GLN A 130 5.83 1.84 9.66
N SER A 131 5.40 1.02 8.72
CA SER A 131 4.97 -0.37 8.95
C SER A 131 6.19 -1.26 9.24
N LYS A 132 6.77 -1.12 10.44
CA LYS A 132 8.06 -1.73 10.84
C LYS A 132 8.08 -3.25 10.79
N ASP A 133 6.93 -3.88 10.84
CA ASP A 133 6.76 -5.32 10.79
C ASP A 133 6.97 -5.92 9.39
N ILE A 134 6.90 -5.09 8.35
CA ILE A 134 7.09 -5.49 6.95
C ILE A 134 8.14 -4.64 6.21
N ALA A 135 8.73 -3.64 6.87
CA ALA A 135 9.67 -2.69 6.26
C ALA A 135 11.14 -3.13 6.33
#